data_74b999038d3c83833a83820eb76f707d
#
_entry.id   74b999038d3c83833a83820eb76f707d
#
_cell.length_a   1.000
_cell.length_b   1.000
_cell.length_c   1.000
_cell.angle_alpha   90.00
_cell.angle_beta   90.00
_cell.angle_gamma   90.00
#
_symmetry.space_group_name_H-M   'P 1'
#
loop_
_entity.id
_entity.type
_entity.pdbx_description
1 polymer ?
#
loop_
_entity_poly.entity_id
_entity_poly.type
_entity_poly.pdbx_seq_one_letter_code
_entity_poly.pdbx_strand_id
1 'polypeptide(L)'
;MTTKDTTIRELHAHRDEIVTLKGWVYNSRSSKAIHFLEMRDGTGLCQCIVALDDVGQKLFDEAGQLRQESSFEITGTVVEDERSVGGYEIHATGLKVIQVAHEYPITPKDHGTEFLMENRHLWLRSQRQWAAMQVRNAIQFAIHRYFQQEGFVQMDAPIFTGNAAEGTTTLFETDYFDEKAYLTQSGQLYGEAMAMAHRKIYTFGPTFRAEKSKTRRHLTEFWMIEPEMAFYDLDMNMDLAEGLLKFVIAEVLERCPGELAILERDLAPLHKALEEPFVRISYTEAVEKLTSKETGAMLDRMLSERKEERSALRAEADELQKEHGSAKKWRKAQIDRRVREIHKRLDQVDEDLRNIPKWKESAAGFVWG
;
A
#
# COMPACT_ATOMS: atom_id res chain seq x y z
N MET A 1 18.58 -8.49 36.63
CA MET A 1 19.07 -8.33 35.23
C MET A 1 18.22 -7.25 34.60
N THR A 2 18.82 -6.19 34.09
CA THR A 2 18.10 -5.17 33.31
C THR A 2 17.73 -5.80 31.99
N THR A 3 16.44 -6.05 31.77
CA THR A 3 15.92 -6.52 30.51
C THR A 3 16.09 -5.41 29.47
N LYS A 4 16.45 -5.78 28.24
CA LYS A 4 16.66 -4.85 27.15
C LYS A 4 15.32 -4.54 26.46
N ASP A 5 14.93 -3.27 26.42
CA ASP A 5 13.82 -2.83 25.56
C ASP A 5 14.24 -2.98 24.09
N THR A 6 13.40 -3.64 23.29
CA THR A 6 13.64 -3.84 21.84
C THR A 6 12.34 -3.75 21.05
N THR A 7 12.41 -3.90 19.74
CA THR A 7 11.27 -3.93 18.83
C THR A 7 11.11 -5.30 18.16
N ILE A 8 9.91 -5.59 17.67
CA ILE A 8 9.64 -6.87 16.99
C ILE A 8 10.57 -7.07 15.80
N ARG A 9 10.89 -6.00 15.06
CA ARG A 9 11.83 -6.05 13.92
C ARG A 9 13.24 -6.51 14.30
N GLU A 10 13.65 -6.24 15.52
CA GLU A 10 15.01 -6.53 16.01
C GLU A 10 15.13 -7.88 16.72
N LEU A 11 14.06 -8.66 16.88
CA LEU A 11 14.07 -9.95 17.59
C LEU A 11 15.11 -10.93 17.04
N HIS A 12 15.40 -10.90 15.75
CA HIS A 12 16.43 -11.73 15.13
C HIS A 12 17.82 -11.55 15.72
N ALA A 13 18.11 -10.37 16.29
CA ALA A 13 19.38 -10.06 16.95
C ALA A 13 19.41 -10.47 18.45
N HIS A 14 18.29 -10.97 18.99
CA HIS A 14 18.11 -11.26 20.42
C HIS A 14 17.70 -12.72 20.70
N ARG A 15 18.02 -13.63 19.80
CA ARG A 15 17.71 -15.05 19.98
C ARG A 15 18.25 -15.56 21.32
N ASP A 16 17.42 -16.31 22.05
CA ASP A 16 17.70 -16.88 23.38
C ASP A 16 17.97 -15.83 24.50
N GLU A 17 17.80 -14.54 24.20
CA GLU A 17 17.90 -13.46 25.22
C GLU A 17 16.53 -13.13 25.80
N ILE A 18 16.54 -12.57 27.02
CA ILE A 18 15.34 -12.02 27.65
C ILE A 18 15.20 -10.55 27.28
N VAL A 19 14.10 -10.22 26.62
CA VAL A 19 13.77 -8.88 26.14
C VAL A 19 12.44 -8.39 26.68
N THR A 20 12.21 -7.08 26.59
CA THR A 20 10.91 -6.48 26.86
C THR A 20 10.39 -5.84 25.57
N LEU A 21 9.16 -6.22 25.17
CA LEU A 21 8.40 -5.61 24.08
C LEU A 21 7.25 -4.79 24.64
N LYS A 22 6.88 -3.73 23.94
CA LYS A 22 5.72 -2.87 24.24
C LYS A 22 4.85 -2.76 22.99
N GLY A 23 3.56 -2.97 23.11
CA GLY A 23 2.68 -2.93 21.95
C GLY A 23 1.22 -3.17 22.28
N TRP A 24 0.50 -3.58 21.26
CA TRP A 24 -0.94 -3.82 21.29
C TRP A 24 -1.28 -5.24 20.89
N VAL A 25 -2.34 -5.78 21.48
CA VAL A 25 -2.90 -7.07 21.07
C VAL A 25 -3.53 -6.92 19.69
N TYR A 26 -2.98 -7.60 18.70
CA TYR A 26 -3.57 -7.70 17.38
C TYR A 26 -4.67 -8.76 17.35
N ASN A 27 -4.37 -9.93 17.90
CA ASN A 27 -5.29 -11.05 18.04
C ASN A 27 -4.92 -11.88 19.27
N SER A 28 -5.86 -12.66 19.79
CA SER A 28 -5.60 -13.56 20.90
C SER A 28 -6.40 -14.85 20.80
N ARG A 29 -5.80 -15.92 21.29
CA ARG A 29 -6.46 -17.22 21.47
C ARG A 29 -6.00 -17.82 22.79
N SER A 30 -6.87 -18.52 23.47
CA SER A 30 -6.59 -19.06 24.81
C SER A 30 -6.95 -20.54 24.87
N SER A 31 -6.16 -21.26 25.67
CA SER A 31 -6.46 -22.61 26.15
C SER A 31 -6.50 -22.60 27.67
N LYS A 32 -6.69 -23.77 28.29
CA LYS A 32 -6.72 -23.88 29.78
C LYS A 32 -5.42 -23.46 30.45
N ALA A 33 -4.26 -23.62 29.79
CA ALA A 33 -2.94 -23.43 30.37
C ALA A 33 -2.06 -22.43 29.61
N ILE A 34 -2.50 -21.92 28.43
CA ILE A 34 -1.69 -21.06 27.59
C ILE A 34 -2.56 -20.01 26.93
N HIS A 35 -2.13 -18.74 26.98
CA HIS A 35 -2.62 -17.66 26.14
C HIS A 35 -1.61 -17.42 25.00
N PHE A 36 -2.08 -17.38 23.79
CA PHE A 36 -1.34 -16.95 22.60
C PHE A 36 -1.78 -15.53 22.27
N LEU A 37 -0.92 -14.56 22.51
CA LEU A 37 -1.15 -13.15 22.21
C LEU A 37 -0.34 -12.79 20.98
N GLU A 38 -1.00 -12.43 19.91
CA GLU A 38 -0.36 -11.85 18.73
C GLU A 38 -0.21 -10.35 18.97
N MET A 39 1.03 -9.90 19.16
CA MET A 39 1.38 -8.51 19.44
C MET A 39 1.80 -7.80 18.18
N ARG A 40 1.41 -6.54 18.03
CA ARG A 40 2.01 -5.57 17.11
C ARG A 40 2.63 -4.40 17.89
N ASP A 41 3.77 -3.91 17.42
CA ASP A 41 4.47 -2.76 18.03
C ASP A 41 4.70 -1.61 17.03
N GLY A 42 4.16 -1.71 15.81
CA GLY A 42 4.38 -0.77 14.72
C GLY A 42 5.56 -1.14 13.83
N THR A 43 6.43 -2.05 14.23
CA THR A 43 7.55 -2.56 13.43
C THR A 43 7.28 -3.94 12.83
N GLY A 44 6.33 -4.69 13.42
CA GLY A 44 5.96 -6.02 12.97
C GLY A 44 4.86 -6.65 13.82
N LEU A 45 4.69 -7.96 13.62
CA LEU A 45 3.86 -8.85 14.42
C LEU A 45 4.72 -9.94 15.05
N CYS A 46 4.41 -10.31 16.29
CA CYS A 46 5.07 -11.39 17.02
C CYS A 46 4.06 -12.16 17.87
N GLN A 47 4.17 -13.48 17.88
CA GLN A 47 3.42 -14.32 18.81
C GLN A 47 4.09 -14.29 20.19
N CYS A 48 3.30 -14.00 21.22
CA CYS A 48 3.73 -14.09 22.62
C CYS A 48 2.98 -15.23 23.28
N ILE A 49 3.73 -16.18 23.87
CA ILE A 49 3.21 -17.35 24.57
C ILE A 49 3.25 -17.06 26.06
N VAL A 50 2.08 -17.03 26.70
CA VAL A 50 1.92 -16.82 28.13
C VAL A 50 1.43 -18.13 28.72
N ALA A 51 2.33 -18.95 29.27
CA ALA A 51 2.01 -20.22 29.89
C ALA A 51 1.82 -20.06 31.41
N LEU A 52 0.77 -20.69 31.95
CA LEU A 52 0.43 -20.61 33.36
C LEU A 52 1.60 -21.02 34.28
N ASP A 53 2.31 -22.09 33.91
CA ASP A 53 3.42 -22.63 34.69
C ASP A 53 4.63 -21.69 34.73
N ASP A 54 4.80 -20.82 33.71
CA ASP A 54 5.94 -19.90 33.62
C ASP A 54 5.67 -18.56 34.32
N VAL A 55 4.45 -18.03 34.23
CA VAL A 55 4.11 -16.69 34.74
C VAL A 55 3.33 -16.70 36.06
N GLY A 56 2.77 -17.85 36.45
CA GLY A 56 1.88 -18.02 37.59
C GLY A 56 0.46 -17.47 37.38
N GLN A 57 -0.45 -17.85 38.28
CA GLN A 57 -1.90 -17.63 38.11
C GLN A 57 -2.27 -16.16 37.91
N LYS A 58 -1.69 -15.25 38.67
CA LYS A 58 -2.02 -13.83 38.64
C LYS A 58 -1.78 -13.21 37.24
N LEU A 59 -0.56 -13.37 36.70
CA LEU A 59 -0.22 -12.81 35.40
C LEU A 59 -0.95 -13.53 34.27
N PHE A 60 -1.23 -14.82 34.44
CA PHE A 60 -2.03 -15.60 33.49
C PHE A 60 -3.47 -15.04 33.42
N ASP A 61 -4.10 -14.77 34.55
CA ASP A 61 -5.44 -14.18 34.59
C ASP A 61 -5.46 -12.75 34.01
N GLU A 62 -4.44 -11.93 34.28
CA GLU A 62 -4.29 -10.60 33.66
C GLU A 62 -4.15 -10.70 32.15
N ALA A 63 -3.34 -11.62 31.63
CA ALA A 63 -3.21 -11.86 30.19
C ALA A 63 -4.54 -12.29 29.56
N GLY A 64 -5.34 -13.08 30.26
CA GLY A 64 -6.67 -13.54 29.82
C GLY A 64 -7.70 -12.42 29.68
N GLN A 65 -7.47 -11.25 30.30
CA GLN A 65 -8.34 -10.07 30.17
C GLN A 65 -8.02 -9.20 28.93
N LEU A 66 -6.85 -9.41 28.32
CA LEU A 66 -6.41 -8.64 27.16
C LEU A 66 -7.28 -8.95 25.95
N ARG A 67 -7.85 -7.92 25.37
CA ARG A 67 -8.68 -7.96 24.15
C ARG A 67 -7.95 -7.29 23.02
N GLN A 68 -8.43 -7.44 21.80
CA GLN A 68 -7.91 -6.75 20.63
C GLN A 68 -7.73 -5.26 20.91
N GLU A 69 -6.55 -4.71 20.56
CA GLU A 69 -6.11 -3.33 20.79
C GLU A 69 -5.82 -2.96 22.26
N SER A 70 -5.89 -3.89 23.19
CA SER A 70 -5.31 -3.66 24.53
C SER A 70 -3.80 -3.42 24.43
N SER A 71 -3.26 -2.52 25.24
CA SER A 71 -1.82 -2.22 25.28
C SER A 71 -1.15 -2.87 26.49
N PHE A 72 0.03 -3.41 26.28
CA PHE A 72 0.76 -4.15 27.31
C PHE A 72 2.27 -4.16 27.06
N GLU A 73 3.02 -4.42 28.12
CA GLU A 73 4.45 -4.76 28.08
C GLU A 73 4.57 -6.26 28.35
N ILE A 74 5.45 -6.94 27.61
CA ILE A 74 5.75 -8.35 27.82
C ILE A 74 7.26 -8.52 27.93
N THR A 75 7.70 -9.25 28.93
CA THR A 75 9.09 -9.65 29.12
C THR A 75 9.18 -11.15 28.94
N GLY A 76 10.14 -11.63 28.18
CA GLY A 76 10.29 -13.04 27.92
C GLY A 76 11.49 -13.38 27.05
N THR A 77 11.73 -14.67 26.88
CA THR A 77 12.81 -15.20 26.06
C THR A 77 12.39 -15.20 24.59
N VAL A 78 13.28 -14.71 23.71
CA VAL A 78 13.11 -14.78 22.26
C VAL A 78 13.41 -16.18 21.78
N VAL A 79 12.45 -16.82 21.15
CA VAL A 79 12.58 -18.17 20.62
C VAL A 79 12.36 -18.16 19.10
N GLU A 80 13.22 -18.81 18.35
CA GLU A 80 13.05 -18.98 16.90
C GLU A 80 12.00 -20.09 16.63
N ASP A 81 10.96 -19.74 15.89
CA ASP A 81 9.95 -20.69 15.37
C ASP A 81 9.52 -20.27 13.97
N GLU A 82 9.92 -21.06 12.96
CA GLU A 82 9.58 -20.81 11.54
C GLU A 82 8.05 -20.77 11.28
N ARG A 83 7.22 -21.32 12.16
CA ARG A 83 5.76 -21.30 12.04
C ARG A 83 5.15 -20.00 12.55
N SER A 84 5.89 -19.25 13.36
CA SER A 84 5.46 -17.99 13.93
C SER A 84 5.62 -16.84 12.94
N VAL A 85 4.71 -15.87 13.02
CA VAL A 85 4.78 -14.66 12.20
C VAL A 85 6.10 -13.93 12.50
N GLY A 86 6.90 -13.69 11.48
CA GLY A 86 8.22 -13.08 11.64
C GLY A 86 9.35 -14.02 12.03
N GLY A 87 9.09 -15.35 12.19
CA GLY A 87 10.09 -16.36 12.49
C GLY A 87 10.53 -16.42 13.96
N TYR A 88 9.96 -15.59 14.82
CA TYR A 88 10.30 -15.50 16.24
C TYR A 88 9.04 -15.38 17.10
N GLU A 89 9.13 -15.87 18.34
CA GLU A 89 8.09 -15.73 19.35
C GLU A 89 8.69 -15.38 20.71
N ILE A 90 7.87 -14.86 21.62
CA ILE A 90 8.26 -14.52 22.98
C ILE A 90 7.64 -15.54 23.94
N HIS A 91 8.47 -16.28 24.69
CA HIS A 91 8.04 -17.08 25.81
C HIS A 91 8.04 -16.19 27.07
N ALA A 92 6.86 -15.82 27.52
CA ALA A 92 6.68 -14.80 28.55
C ALA A 92 7.18 -15.29 29.93
N THR A 93 7.95 -14.44 30.61
CA THR A 93 8.31 -14.57 32.01
C THR A 93 7.71 -13.44 32.84
N GLY A 94 7.18 -12.39 32.21
CA GLY A 94 6.54 -11.25 32.84
C GLY A 94 5.58 -10.54 31.91
N LEU A 95 4.55 -9.93 32.49
CA LEU A 95 3.54 -9.17 31.74
C LEU A 95 3.07 -8.00 32.58
N LYS A 96 2.86 -6.85 31.95
CA LYS A 96 2.25 -5.68 32.56
C LYS A 96 1.18 -5.13 31.63
N VAL A 97 -0.06 -5.17 32.09
CA VAL A 97 -1.17 -4.54 31.37
C VAL A 97 -1.07 -3.02 31.53
N ILE A 98 -1.06 -2.30 30.41
CA ILE A 98 -1.11 -0.83 30.40
C ILE A 98 -2.57 -0.38 30.34
N GLN A 99 -3.33 -0.91 29.36
CA GLN A 99 -4.75 -0.59 29.24
C GLN A 99 -5.50 -1.75 28.55
N VAL A 100 -6.64 -2.12 29.09
CA VAL A 100 -7.58 -3.03 28.44
C VAL A 100 -8.49 -2.22 27.50
N ALA A 101 -8.52 -2.59 26.24
CA ALA A 101 -9.41 -1.97 25.26
C ALA A 101 -10.84 -2.49 25.40
N HIS A 102 -11.80 -1.60 25.13
CA HIS A 102 -13.21 -1.92 25.07
C HIS A 102 -13.75 -1.66 23.64
N GLU A 103 -14.61 -2.54 23.15
CA GLU A 103 -15.40 -2.34 21.93
C GLU A 103 -14.60 -1.88 20.68
N TYR A 104 -13.61 -2.65 20.28
CA TYR A 104 -12.93 -2.39 19.01
C TYR A 104 -13.81 -2.83 17.82
N PRO A 105 -14.20 -1.90 16.92
CA PRO A 105 -15.23 -2.18 15.91
C PRO A 105 -14.74 -3.03 14.75
N ILE A 106 -13.44 -2.99 14.41
CA ILE A 106 -12.88 -3.76 13.30
C ILE A 106 -12.48 -5.15 13.82
N THR A 107 -13.31 -6.13 13.51
CA THR A 107 -13.08 -7.53 13.87
C THR A 107 -12.39 -8.29 12.72
N PRO A 108 -11.94 -9.55 12.93
CA PRO A 108 -11.37 -10.39 11.87
C PRO A 108 -12.33 -10.79 10.74
N LYS A 109 -13.56 -10.26 10.74
CA LYS A 109 -14.53 -10.48 9.66
C LYS A 109 -14.28 -9.53 8.49
N ASP A 110 -14.76 -9.91 7.30
CA ASP A 110 -14.77 -9.00 6.15
C ASP A 110 -15.71 -7.83 6.42
N HIS A 111 -15.19 -6.62 6.28
CA HIS A 111 -15.93 -5.38 6.43
C HIS A 111 -16.06 -4.66 5.08
N GLY A 112 -17.21 -4.04 4.83
CA GLY A 112 -17.42 -3.21 3.64
C GLY A 112 -16.53 -1.96 3.63
N THR A 113 -16.21 -1.47 2.44
CA THR A 113 -15.33 -0.30 2.27
C THR A 113 -15.87 0.94 2.98
N GLU A 114 -17.19 1.16 2.97
CA GLU A 114 -17.85 2.30 3.64
C GLU A 114 -17.55 2.28 5.14
N PHE A 115 -17.82 1.16 5.80
CA PHE A 115 -17.54 0.98 7.23
C PHE A 115 -16.04 1.20 7.56
N LEU A 116 -15.14 0.67 6.73
CA LEU A 116 -13.70 0.86 6.93
C LEU A 116 -13.28 2.32 6.74
N MET A 117 -13.88 3.04 5.81
CA MET A 117 -13.63 4.46 5.59
C MET A 117 -14.16 5.33 6.73
N GLU A 118 -15.29 5.01 7.32
CA GLU A 118 -15.82 5.68 8.52
C GLU A 118 -14.91 5.44 9.73
N ASN A 119 -14.30 4.25 9.81
CA ASN A 119 -13.36 3.86 10.86
C ASN A 119 -11.89 3.92 10.41
N ARG A 120 -11.54 4.79 9.43
CA ARG A 120 -10.19 4.80 8.82
C ARG A 120 -9.04 5.02 9.80
N HIS A 121 -9.26 5.78 10.87
CA HIS A 121 -8.30 6.00 11.94
C HIS A 121 -7.93 4.71 12.70
N LEU A 122 -8.84 3.73 12.74
CA LEU A 122 -8.59 2.39 13.28
C LEU A 122 -8.10 1.44 12.18
N TRP A 123 -8.65 1.57 10.98
CA TRP A 123 -8.26 0.73 9.85
C TRP A 123 -6.77 0.83 9.49
N LEU A 124 -6.14 1.98 9.72
CA LEU A 124 -4.69 2.18 9.57
C LEU A 124 -3.84 1.16 10.37
N ARG A 125 -4.40 0.55 11.41
CA ARG A 125 -3.73 -0.46 12.24
C ARG A 125 -3.70 -1.85 11.61
N SER A 126 -4.47 -2.09 10.52
CA SER A 126 -4.45 -3.36 9.80
C SER A 126 -3.12 -3.56 9.08
N GLN A 127 -2.68 -4.82 8.95
CA GLN A 127 -1.41 -5.16 8.28
C GLN A 127 -1.32 -4.57 6.87
N ARG A 128 -2.41 -4.64 6.10
CA ARG A 128 -2.43 -4.14 4.73
C ARG A 128 -2.24 -2.61 4.65
N GLN A 129 -2.90 -1.86 5.53
CA GLN A 129 -2.74 -0.40 5.57
C GLN A 129 -1.36 -0.01 6.10
N TRP A 130 -0.89 -0.71 7.14
CA TRP A 130 0.46 -0.54 7.65
C TRP A 130 1.51 -0.76 6.56
N ALA A 131 1.44 -1.88 5.83
CA ALA A 131 2.37 -2.17 4.73
C ALA A 131 2.32 -1.11 3.63
N ALA A 132 1.12 -0.66 3.24
CA ALA A 132 0.96 0.40 2.24
C ALA A 132 1.62 1.71 2.70
N MET A 133 1.53 2.07 3.99
CA MET A 133 2.16 3.28 4.53
C MET A 133 3.68 3.14 4.63
N GLN A 134 4.22 1.94 4.91
CA GLN A 134 5.67 1.70 4.89
C GLN A 134 6.24 1.85 3.47
N VAL A 135 5.57 1.26 2.47
CA VAL A 135 5.96 1.42 1.05
C VAL A 135 5.86 2.89 0.64
N ARG A 136 4.78 3.61 1.02
CA ARG A 136 4.65 5.05 0.75
C ARG A 136 5.81 5.83 1.34
N ASN A 137 6.19 5.56 2.59
CA ASN A 137 7.33 6.20 3.24
C ASN A 137 8.63 5.94 2.48
N ALA A 138 8.91 4.69 2.08
CA ALA A 138 10.09 4.33 1.30
C ALA A 138 10.14 5.10 -0.04
N ILE A 139 9.00 5.20 -0.75
CA ILE A 139 8.88 5.97 -1.99
C ILE A 139 9.22 7.44 -1.77
N GLN A 140 8.67 8.09 -0.74
CA GLN A 140 8.91 9.51 -0.48
C GLN A 140 10.40 9.80 -0.24
N PHE A 141 11.05 8.99 0.58
CA PHE A 141 12.49 9.15 0.84
C PHE A 141 13.36 8.80 -0.37
N ALA A 142 12.96 7.82 -1.19
CA ALA A 142 13.65 7.50 -2.44
C ALA A 142 13.61 8.68 -3.42
N ILE A 143 12.46 9.34 -3.56
CA ILE A 143 12.29 10.53 -4.39
C ILE A 143 13.25 11.64 -3.95
N HIS A 144 13.26 11.98 -2.65
CA HIS A 144 14.17 12.99 -2.12
C HIS A 144 15.63 12.62 -2.39
N ARG A 145 16.03 11.36 -2.15
CA ARG A 145 17.40 10.94 -2.42
C ARG A 145 17.78 11.06 -3.89
N TYR A 146 16.90 10.62 -4.79
CA TYR A 146 17.17 10.71 -6.22
C TYR A 146 17.44 12.16 -6.63
N PHE A 147 16.55 13.08 -6.29
CA PHE A 147 16.72 14.48 -6.68
C PHE A 147 17.94 15.12 -6.03
N GLN A 148 18.27 14.81 -4.77
CA GLN A 148 19.47 15.29 -4.13
C GLN A 148 20.76 14.76 -4.82
N GLN A 149 20.78 13.49 -5.21
CA GLN A 149 21.90 12.89 -5.95
C GLN A 149 22.07 13.50 -7.34
N GLU A 150 20.97 13.85 -8.00
CA GLU A 150 20.95 14.53 -9.29
C GLU A 150 21.25 16.06 -9.19
N GLY A 151 21.52 16.55 -7.99
CA GLY A 151 21.89 17.95 -7.73
C GLY A 151 20.74 18.93 -7.80
N PHE A 152 19.52 18.46 -7.50
CA PHE A 152 18.35 19.34 -7.36
C PHE A 152 18.28 19.93 -5.96
N VAL A 153 17.72 21.13 -5.87
CA VAL A 153 17.40 21.80 -4.59
C VAL A 153 15.90 21.66 -4.34
N GLN A 154 15.54 21.15 -3.16
CA GLN A 154 14.13 21.12 -2.75
C GLN A 154 13.65 22.55 -2.44
N MET A 155 12.48 22.91 -2.93
CA MET A 155 11.80 24.17 -2.67
C MET A 155 10.36 23.90 -2.25
N ASP A 156 9.83 24.75 -1.38
CA ASP A 156 8.44 24.67 -0.93
C ASP A 156 7.64 25.81 -1.58
N ALA A 157 6.55 25.43 -2.26
CA ALA A 157 5.61 26.41 -2.81
C ALA A 157 4.55 26.77 -1.76
N PRO A 158 4.03 28.01 -1.75
CA PRO A 158 2.91 28.37 -0.88
C PRO A 158 1.67 27.54 -1.17
N ILE A 159 0.94 27.15 -0.10
CA ILE A 159 -0.35 26.45 -0.22
C ILE A 159 -1.46 27.45 -0.57
N PHE A 160 -1.45 28.63 0.05
CA PHE A 160 -2.35 29.73 -0.31
C PHE A 160 -1.70 30.59 -1.39
N THR A 161 -2.41 30.79 -2.49
CA THR A 161 -1.92 31.56 -3.63
C THR A 161 -2.99 32.52 -4.13
N GLY A 162 -2.57 33.69 -4.65
CA GLY A 162 -3.46 34.59 -5.34
C GLY A 162 -3.70 34.26 -6.82
N ASN A 163 -2.96 33.26 -7.37
CA ASN A 163 -2.98 32.95 -8.80
C ASN A 163 -3.30 31.47 -9.04
N ALA A 164 -4.02 31.19 -10.14
CA ALA A 164 -4.18 29.84 -10.66
C ALA A 164 -2.96 29.48 -11.53
N ALA A 165 -2.40 28.29 -11.36
CA ALA A 165 -1.30 27.79 -12.19
C ALA A 165 -1.76 27.38 -13.60
N GLU A 166 -2.97 26.87 -13.71
CA GLU A 166 -3.60 26.47 -14.96
C GLU A 166 -4.91 27.27 -15.13
N GLY A 167 -5.29 27.61 -16.34
CA GLY A 167 -6.49 28.40 -16.66
C GLY A 167 -7.82 27.75 -16.28
N THR A 168 -7.85 26.98 -15.21
CA THR A 168 -9.03 26.26 -14.72
C THR A 168 -9.88 27.14 -13.81
N THR A 169 -11.18 27.02 -13.97
CA THR A 169 -12.19 27.79 -13.23
C THR A 169 -12.55 27.18 -11.86
N THR A 170 -11.97 26.04 -11.49
CA THR A 170 -12.35 25.27 -10.30
C THR A 170 -11.26 25.29 -9.25
N LEU A 171 -11.20 26.39 -8.49
CA LEU A 171 -10.30 26.55 -7.35
C LEU A 171 -11.08 26.43 -6.04
N PHE A 172 -10.43 25.93 -5.00
CA PHE A 172 -10.91 26.11 -3.64
C PHE A 172 -10.56 27.52 -3.18
N GLU A 173 -11.57 28.36 -3.05
CA GLU A 173 -11.45 29.75 -2.63
C GLU A 173 -11.63 29.87 -1.11
N THR A 174 -10.87 30.76 -0.50
CA THR A 174 -11.03 31.17 0.90
C THR A 174 -10.82 32.66 1.07
N ASP A 175 -11.43 33.24 2.09
CA ASP A 175 -11.14 34.60 2.51
C ASP A 175 -9.76 34.63 3.21
N TYR A 176 -8.92 35.57 2.79
CA TYR A 176 -7.61 35.78 3.35
C TYR A 176 -7.44 37.25 3.70
N PHE A 177 -7.81 37.63 4.92
CA PHE A 177 -7.95 38.99 5.38
C PHE A 177 -8.89 39.80 4.46
N ASP A 178 -8.41 40.84 3.80
CA ASP A 178 -9.19 41.71 2.92
C ASP A 178 -9.19 41.26 1.44
N GLU A 179 -8.57 40.09 1.16
CA GLU A 179 -8.40 39.56 -0.19
C GLU A 179 -8.93 38.13 -0.31
N LYS A 180 -8.98 37.63 -1.54
CA LYS A 180 -9.25 36.20 -1.81
C LYS A 180 -7.95 35.46 -2.01
N ALA A 181 -7.87 34.27 -1.44
CA ALA A 181 -6.81 33.33 -1.71
C ALA A 181 -7.39 31.98 -2.16
N TYR A 182 -6.56 31.19 -2.82
CA TYR A 182 -6.95 29.89 -3.34
C TYR A 182 -5.96 28.83 -2.85
N LEU A 183 -6.44 27.61 -2.66
CA LEU A 183 -5.56 26.47 -2.46
C LEU A 183 -4.83 26.14 -3.76
N THR A 184 -3.52 25.97 -3.68
CA THR A 184 -2.67 25.76 -4.86
C THR A 184 -3.03 24.51 -5.63
N GLN A 185 -2.99 24.58 -6.96
CA GLN A 185 -3.15 23.44 -7.86
C GLN A 185 -1.81 22.82 -8.27
N SER A 186 -0.69 23.54 -8.09
CA SER A 186 0.66 23.16 -8.51
C SER A 186 1.68 24.08 -7.85
N GLY A 187 2.89 23.56 -7.64
CA GLY A 187 4.05 24.36 -7.24
C GLY A 187 4.74 25.07 -8.40
N GLN A 188 4.31 24.82 -9.65
CA GLN A 188 5.00 25.21 -10.88
C GLN A 188 5.35 26.70 -10.95
N LEU A 189 4.39 27.61 -10.73
CA LEU A 189 4.62 29.06 -10.86
C LEU A 189 5.75 29.57 -9.95
N TYR A 190 5.81 29.05 -8.75
CA TYR A 190 6.88 29.38 -7.80
C TYR A 190 8.17 28.62 -8.14
N GLY A 191 8.04 27.36 -8.57
CA GLY A 191 9.15 26.52 -9.00
C GLY A 191 9.92 27.10 -10.18
N GLU A 192 9.24 27.61 -11.21
CA GLU A 192 9.88 28.28 -12.35
C GLU A 192 10.71 29.49 -11.93
N ALA A 193 10.17 30.34 -11.03
CA ALA A 193 10.93 31.45 -10.50
C ALA A 193 12.17 31.01 -9.70
N MET A 194 12.05 29.94 -8.92
CA MET A 194 13.15 29.37 -8.15
C MET A 194 14.19 28.69 -9.05
N ALA A 195 13.77 28.06 -10.16
CA ALA A 195 14.66 27.45 -11.14
C ALA A 195 15.56 28.48 -11.83
N MET A 196 15.09 29.72 -12.01
CA MET A 196 15.92 30.83 -12.54
C MET A 196 17.07 31.19 -11.60
N ALA A 197 16.95 30.94 -10.31
CA ALA A 197 17.99 31.18 -9.31
C ALA A 197 18.90 29.97 -9.07
N HIS A 198 18.32 28.75 -9.08
CA HIS A 198 19.00 27.52 -8.65
C HIS A 198 19.23 26.51 -9.78
N ARG A 199 18.73 26.77 -10.99
CA ARG A 199 18.85 25.94 -12.20
C ARG A 199 18.05 24.63 -12.16
N LYS A 200 18.14 23.83 -11.09
CA LYS A 200 17.43 22.56 -10.91
C LYS A 200 16.79 22.56 -9.52
N ILE A 201 15.48 22.58 -9.48
CA ILE A 201 14.71 22.51 -8.25
C ILE A 201 13.63 21.45 -8.37
N TYR A 202 13.08 21.04 -7.26
CA TYR A 202 11.83 20.32 -7.24
C TYR A 202 10.97 20.75 -6.05
N THR A 203 9.67 20.77 -6.27
CA THR A 203 8.67 20.85 -5.20
C THR A 203 8.12 19.46 -4.91
N PHE A 204 7.80 19.17 -3.66
CA PHE A 204 7.10 17.97 -3.25
C PHE A 204 6.10 18.36 -2.17
N GLY A 205 4.89 18.67 -2.56
CA GLY A 205 3.89 19.26 -1.68
C GLY A 205 2.45 18.93 -2.03
N PRO A 206 1.51 19.29 -1.14
CA PRO A 206 0.09 19.11 -1.37
C PRO A 206 -0.43 20.04 -2.44
N THR A 207 -1.31 19.53 -3.28
CA THR A 207 -2.03 20.25 -4.33
C THR A 207 -3.51 19.95 -4.26
N PHE A 208 -4.34 20.85 -4.74
CA PHE A 208 -5.78 20.82 -4.56
C PHE A 208 -6.50 21.09 -5.87
N ARG A 209 -7.48 20.25 -6.23
CA ARG A 209 -8.31 20.43 -7.41
C ARG A 209 -9.78 20.31 -7.02
N ALA A 210 -10.55 21.36 -7.23
CA ALA A 210 -11.96 21.43 -6.84
C ALA A 210 -12.91 20.76 -7.86
N GLU A 211 -12.41 19.80 -8.63
CA GLU A 211 -13.18 19.10 -9.65
C GLU A 211 -14.05 18.01 -9.04
N LYS A 212 -15.34 17.98 -9.45
CA LYS A 212 -16.26 16.90 -9.08
C LYS A 212 -16.03 15.68 -9.96
N SER A 213 -14.99 14.90 -9.68
CA SER A 213 -14.75 13.63 -10.37
C SER A 213 -15.32 12.45 -9.60
N LYS A 214 -15.96 11.51 -10.31
CA LYS A 214 -16.47 10.24 -9.77
C LYS A 214 -15.53 9.06 -10.01
N THR A 215 -14.32 9.31 -10.51
CA THR A 215 -13.37 8.22 -10.79
C THR A 215 -12.61 7.83 -9.52
N ARG A 216 -12.19 6.57 -9.44
CA ARG A 216 -11.39 6.04 -8.32
C ARG A 216 -9.97 6.60 -8.25
N ARG A 217 -9.54 7.38 -9.25
CA ARG A 217 -8.16 7.88 -9.40
C ARG A 217 -8.02 9.38 -9.19
N HIS A 218 -9.13 10.11 -9.05
CA HIS A 218 -9.11 11.55 -8.82
C HIS A 218 -9.37 11.83 -7.34
N LEU A 219 -8.43 12.51 -6.73
CA LEU A 219 -8.53 13.03 -5.38
C LEU A 219 -8.61 14.55 -5.47
N THR A 220 -9.30 15.18 -4.52
CA THR A 220 -9.37 16.64 -4.38
C THR A 220 -8.11 17.21 -3.74
N GLU A 221 -7.38 16.40 -2.99
CA GLU A 221 -6.08 16.72 -2.39
C GLU A 221 -5.11 15.56 -2.65
N PHE A 222 -3.94 15.86 -3.18
CA PHE A 222 -2.89 14.88 -3.45
C PHE A 222 -1.52 15.57 -3.45
N TRP A 223 -0.46 14.79 -3.33
CA TRP A 223 0.91 15.29 -3.36
C TRP A 223 1.49 15.17 -4.76
N MET A 224 2.09 16.25 -5.25
CA MET A 224 2.80 16.29 -6.52
C MET A 224 4.30 16.42 -6.31
N ILE A 225 5.04 15.83 -7.24
CA ILE A 225 6.48 15.99 -7.39
C ILE A 225 6.68 16.72 -8.70
N GLU A 226 7.22 17.92 -8.63
CA GLU A 226 7.30 18.84 -9.75
C GLU A 226 8.73 19.36 -9.88
N PRO A 227 9.60 18.68 -10.64
CA PRO A 227 10.93 19.17 -10.94
C PRO A 227 10.88 20.26 -12.02
N GLU A 228 11.63 21.35 -11.79
CA GLU A 228 11.81 22.44 -12.75
C GLU A 228 13.30 22.60 -13.08
N MET A 229 13.63 22.53 -14.35
CA MET A 229 15.01 22.49 -14.81
C MET A 229 15.28 23.50 -15.92
N ALA A 230 16.06 24.53 -15.62
CA ALA A 230 16.56 25.43 -16.67
C ALA A 230 17.48 24.70 -17.65
N PHE A 231 17.32 24.97 -18.94
CA PHE A 231 18.14 24.42 -20.04
C PHE A 231 17.92 22.93 -20.34
N TYR A 232 16.86 22.32 -19.82
CA TYR A 232 16.47 20.97 -20.21
C TYR A 232 15.57 20.99 -21.45
N ASP A 233 15.83 20.08 -22.35
CA ASP A 233 14.93 19.77 -23.45
C ASP A 233 14.03 18.55 -23.12
N LEU A 234 13.21 18.14 -24.09
CA LEU A 234 12.30 17.03 -23.90
C LEU A 234 13.01 15.70 -23.63
N ASP A 235 14.11 15.43 -24.33
CA ASP A 235 14.87 14.18 -24.18
C ASP A 235 15.50 14.09 -22.78
N MET A 236 16.11 15.19 -22.31
CA MET A 236 16.66 15.28 -20.96
C MET A 236 15.59 15.11 -19.88
N ASN A 237 14.39 15.63 -20.11
CA ASN A 237 13.27 15.46 -19.18
C ASN A 237 12.75 14.02 -19.16
N MET A 238 12.69 13.35 -20.31
CA MET A 238 12.33 11.93 -20.38
C MET A 238 13.38 11.05 -19.69
N ASP A 239 14.69 11.36 -19.82
CA ASP A 239 15.76 10.65 -19.13
C ASP A 239 15.64 10.79 -17.60
N LEU A 240 15.37 11.99 -17.13
CA LEU A 240 15.15 12.26 -15.70
C LEU A 240 13.94 11.48 -15.16
N ALA A 241 12.84 11.47 -15.89
CA ALA A 241 11.62 10.75 -15.49
C ALA A 241 11.85 9.23 -15.43
N GLU A 242 12.53 8.65 -16.43
CA GLU A 242 12.88 7.24 -16.44
C GLU A 242 13.82 6.90 -15.27
N GLY A 243 14.85 7.72 -15.06
CA GLY A 243 15.81 7.55 -13.97
C GLY A 243 15.12 7.59 -12.60
N LEU A 244 14.24 8.56 -12.36
CA LEU A 244 13.46 8.67 -11.13
C LEU A 244 12.62 7.42 -10.88
N LEU A 245 11.86 6.96 -11.87
CA LEU A 245 10.98 5.81 -11.71
C LEU A 245 11.77 4.53 -11.43
N LYS A 246 12.86 4.29 -12.18
CA LYS A 246 13.73 3.14 -11.94
C LYS A 246 14.38 3.18 -10.56
N PHE A 247 14.89 4.33 -10.13
CA PHE A 247 15.48 4.50 -8.82
C PHE A 247 14.47 4.19 -7.70
N VAL A 248 13.27 4.74 -7.78
CA VAL A 248 12.21 4.53 -6.77
C VAL A 248 11.77 3.06 -6.74
N ILE A 249 11.61 2.41 -7.90
CA ILE A 249 11.25 0.99 -7.98
C ILE A 249 12.34 0.13 -7.32
N ALA A 250 13.61 0.36 -7.64
CA ALA A 250 14.73 -0.39 -7.06
C ALA A 250 14.76 -0.27 -5.53
N GLU A 251 14.65 0.95 -5.01
CA GLU A 251 14.60 1.23 -3.57
C GLU A 251 13.45 0.53 -2.85
N VAL A 252 12.27 0.50 -3.45
CA VAL A 252 11.09 -0.16 -2.87
C VAL A 252 11.26 -1.67 -2.88
N LEU A 253 11.77 -2.25 -3.96
CA LEU A 253 12.02 -3.69 -4.05
C LEU A 253 13.07 -4.16 -3.03
N GLU A 254 14.10 -3.35 -2.80
CA GLU A 254 15.15 -3.66 -1.83
C GLU A 254 14.67 -3.51 -0.37
N ARG A 255 13.93 -2.42 -0.08
CA ARG A 255 13.61 -2.05 1.31
C ARG A 255 12.33 -2.64 1.85
N CYS A 256 11.36 -2.97 0.97
CA CYS A 256 10.00 -3.33 1.36
C CYS A 256 9.57 -4.73 0.88
N PRO A 257 10.43 -5.77 0.86
CA PRO A 257 10.04 -7.08 0.35
C PRO A 257 8.91 -7.71 1.19
N GLY A 258 8.94 -7.53 2.51
CA GLY A 258 7.91 -8.03 3.42
C GLY A 258 6.56 -7.33 3.23
N GLU A 259 6.58 -6.02 3.10
CA GLU A 259 5.40 -5.20 2.86
C GLU A 259 4.77 -5.50 1.50
N LEU A 260 5.58 -5.68 0.46
CA LEU A 260 5.11 -6.06 -0.87
C LEU A 260 4.45 -7.45 -0.87
N ALA A 261 4.98 -8.39 -0.07
CA ALA A 261 4.37 -9.71 0.14
C ALA A 261 3.01 -9.60 0.87
N ILE A 262 2.91 -8.78 1.93
CA ILE A 262 1.64 -8.51 2.63
C ILE A 262 0.61 -7.89 1.68
N LEU A 263 1.05 -7.03 0.76
CA LEU A 263 0.21 -6.38 -0.24
C LEU A 263 -0.15 -7.31 -1.40
N GLU A 264 0.44 -8.51 -1.48
CA GLU A 264 0.26 -9.48 -2.58
C GLU A 264 0.58 -8.83 -3.94
N ARG A 265 1.65 -8.00 -4.00
CA ARG A 265 2.01 -7.26 -5.22
C ARG A 265 2.71 -8.19 -6.21
N ASP A 266 2.20 -8.22 -7.44
CA ASP A 266 2.94 -8.82 -8.57
C ASP A 266 4.19 -7.99 -8.87
N LEU A 267 5.37 -8.58 -8.70
CA LEU A 267 6.66 -7.93 -8.88
C LEU A 267 7.20 -8.01 -10.31
N ALA A 268 6.67 -8.89 -11.16
CA ALA A 268 7.17 -9.10 -12.51
C ALA A 268 7.19 -7.80 -13.34
N PRO A 269 6.13 -6.94 -13.35
CA PRO A 269 6.18 -5.67 -14.08
C PRO A 269 7.23 -4.69 -13.53
N LEU A 270 7.53 -4.75 -12.22
CA LEU A 270 8.51 -3.87 -11.59
C LEU A 270 9.94 -4.29 -11.97
N HIS A 271 10.25 -5.58 -11.95
CA HIS A 271 11.53 -6.10 -12.42
C HIS A 271 11.74 -5.78 -13.90
N LYS A 272 10.73 -6.01 -14.74
CA LYS A 272 10.79 -5.65 -16.16
C LYS A 272 11.08 -4.17 -16.38
N ALA A 273 10.49 -3.27 -15.60
CA ALA A 273 10.75 -1.83 -15.70
C ALA A 273 12.19 -1.46 -15.35
N LEU A 274 12.88 -2.25 -14.52
CA LEU A 274 14.32 -2.04 -14.22
C LEU A 274 15.24 -2.56 -15.33
N GLU A 275 14.88 -3.68 -15.94
CA GLU A 275 15.73 -4.39 -16.92
C GLU A 275 15.71 -3.73 -18.29
N GLU A 276 14.57 -3.19 -18.71
CA GLU A 276 14.36 -2.64 -20.04
C GLU A 276 14.35 -1.10 -20.04
N PRO A 277 14.83 -0.43 -21.10
CA PRO A 277 14.62 1.01 -21.27
C PRO A 277 13.13 1.29 -21.52
N PHE A 278 12.66 2.45 -21.09
CA PHE A 278 11.29 2.85 -21.38
C PHE A 278 11.12 3.18 -22.86
N VAL A 279 10.03 2.70 -23.42
CA VAL A 279 9.71 2.93 -24.84
C VAL A 279 9.35 4.40 -25.04
N ARG A 280 10.01 5.05 -26.00
CA ARG A 280 9.72 6.43 -26.43
C ARG A 280 9.10 6.38 -27.80
N ILE A 281 7.92 6.92 -27.94
CA ILE A 281 7.17 7.00 -29.20
C ILE A 281 6.62 8.41 -29.37
N SER A 282 6.58 8.90 -30.60
CA SER A 282 5.89 10.14 -30.92
C SER A 282 4.37 9.94 -30.82
N TYR A 283 3.64 11.06 -30.71
CA TYR A 283 2.17 11.01 -30.74
C TYR A 283 1.66 10.37 -32.04
N THR A 284 2.28 10.69 -33.20
CA THR A 284 1.93 10.10 -34.49
C THR A 284 2.10 8.58 -34.48
N GLU A 285 3.26 8.07 -34.03
CA GLU A 285 3.52 6.63 -33.91
C GLU A 285 2.54 5.96 -32.93
N ALA A 286 2.18 6.64 -31.84
CA ALA A 286 1.18 6.12 -30.90
C ALA A 286 -0.19 5.96 -31.54
N VAL A 287 -0.64 6.94 -32.34
CA VAL A 287 -1.90 6.87 -33.09
C VAL A 287 -1.86 5.78 -34.16
N GLU A 288 -0.78 5.70 -34.94
CA GLU A 288 -0.58 4.66 -35.96
C GLU A 288 -0.62 3.26 -35.32
N LYS A 289 0.08 3.08 -34.19
CA LYS A 289 0.07 1.83 -33.44
C LYS A 289 -1.30 1.50 -32.88
N LEU A 290 -2.00 2.48 -32.31
CA LEU A 290 -3.33 2.31 -31.75
C LEU A 290 -4.33 1.85 -32.81
N THR A 291 -4.30 2.45 -33.99
CA THR A 291 -5.22 2.15 -35.11
C THR A 291 -4.78 0.96 -35.97
N SER A 292 -3.63 0.35 -35.68
CA SER A 292 -3.05 -0.74 -36.46
C SER A 292 -3.86 -2.03 -36.37
N LYS A 293 -3.70 -2.89 -37.42
CA LYS A 293 -4.27 -4.23 -37.44
C LYS A 293 -3.71 -5.12 -36.32
N GLU A 294 -2.44 -4.90 -35.93
CA GLU A 294 -1.75 -5.61 -34.85
C GLU A 294 -2.43 -5.34 -33.51
N THR A 295 -2.78 -4.09 -33.22
CA THR A 295 -3.53 -3.73 -32.00
C THR A 295 -4.91 -4.36 -32.01
N GLY A 296 -5.61 -4.36 -33.14
CA GLY A 296 -6.89 -5.07 -33.28
C GLY A 296 -6.76 -6.57 -32.98
N ALA A 297 -5.75 -7.23 -33.56
CA ALA A 297 -5.49 -8.65 -33.35
C ALA A 297 -5.04 -8.95 -31.89
N MET A 298 -4.29 -8.05 -31.26
CA MET A 298 -3.92 -8.16 -29.86
C MET A 298 -5.17 -8.13 -28.95
N LEU A 299 -6.07 -7.19 -29.18
CA LEU A 299 -7.32 -7.07 -28.42
C LEU A 299 -8.23 -8.28 -28.62
N ASP A 300 -8.27 -8.86 -29.83
CA ASP A 300 -9.01 -10.11 -30.09
C ASP A 300 -8.42 -11.29 -29.32
N ARG A 301 -7.09 -11.41 -29.26
CA ARG A 301 -6.43 -12.45 -28.44
C ARG A 301 -6.75 -12.26 -26.96
N MET A 302 -6.61 -11.04 -26.42
CA MET A 302 -6.96 -10.73 -25.04
C MET A 302 -8.42 -11.11 -24.75
N LEU A 303 -9.33 -10.82 -25.66
CA LEU A 303 -10.75 -11.18 -25.50
C LEU A 303 -10.95 -12.70 -25.44
N SER A 304 -10.23 -13.46 -26.27
CA SER A 304 -10.28 -14.94 -26.25
C SER A 304 -9.72 -15.49 -24.94
N GLU A 305 -8.54 -15.03 -24.54
CA GLU A 305 -7.89 -15.43 -23.28
C GLU A 305 -8.79 -15.16 -22.07
N ARG A 306 -9.44 -14.01 -22.01
CA ARG A 306 -10.38 -13.69 -20.93
C ARG A 306 -11.63 -14.57 -20.92
N LYS A 307 -12.13 -14.97 -22.09
CA LYS A 307 -13.24 -15.93 -22.18
C LYS A 307 -12.85 -17.32 -21.67
N GLU A 308 -11.66 -17.77 -22.04
CA GLU A 308 -11.11 -19.06 -21.56
C GLU A 308 -10.87 -19.02 -20.06
N GLU A 309 -10.22 -17.96 -19.55
CA GLU A 309 -9.99 -17.76 -18.11
C GLU A 309 -11.31 -17.76 -17.33
N ARG A 310 -12.34 -17.04 -17.81
CA ARG A 310 -13.67 -17.04 -17.18
C ARG A 310 -14.27 -18.44 -17.11
N SER A 311 -14.15 -19.21 -18.18
CA SER A 311 -14.69 -20.58 -18.24
C SER A 311 -13.96 -21.48 -17.24
N ALA A 312 -12.64 -21.39 -17.17
CA ALA A 312 -11.83 -22.19 -16.25
C ALA A 312 -12.13 -21.83 -14.76
N LEU A 313 -12.22 -20.55 -14.46
CA LEU A 313 -12.54 -20.07 -13.09
C LEU A 313 -13.94 -20.52 -12.64
N ARG A 314 -14.92 -20.49 -13.52
CA ARG A 314 -16.29 -20.98 -13.22
C ARG A 314 -16.29 -22.49 -12.99
N ALA A 315 -15.60 -23.26 -13.81
CA ALA A 315 -15.48 -24.70 -13.63
C ALA A 315 -14.80 -25.05 -12.30
N GLU A 316 -13.70 -24.35 -11.95
CA GLU A 316 -13.02 -24.50 -10.65
C GLU A 316 -13.96 -24.18 -9.47
N ALA A 317 -14.74 -23.08 -9.55
CA ALA A 317 -15.69 -22.70 -8.52
C ALA A 317 -16.77 -23.77 -8.32
N ASP A 318 -17.32 -24.30 -9.42
CA ASP A 318 -18.33 -25.36 -9.39
C ASP A 318 -17.81 -26.66 -8.79
N GLU A 319 -16.56 -27.06 -9.10
CA GLU A 319 -15.92 -28.23 -8.49
C GLU A 319 -15.69 -28.04 -6.99
N LEU A 320 -15.15 -26.88 -6.59
CA LEU A 320 -14.96 -26.55 -5.18
C LEU A 320 -16.28 -26.53 -4.40
N GLN A 321 -17.35 -26.06 -5.00
CA GLN A 321 -18.67 -26.02 -4.38
C GLN A 321 -19.26 -27.42 -4.19
N LYS A 322 -19.02 -28.35 -5.12
CA LYS A 322 -19.38 -29.78 -4.97
C LYS A 322 -18.56 -30.43 -3.84
N GLU A 323 -17.24 -30.17 -3.79
CA GLU A 323 -16.36 -30.69 -2.73
C GLU A 323 -16.79 -30.14 -1.35
N HIS A 324 -17.18 -28.87 -1.25
CA HIS A 324 -17.58 -28.24 0.00
C HIS A 324 -18.68 -29.00 0.75
N GLY A 325 -19.63 -29.62 0.01
CA GLY A 325 -20.73 -30.39 0.61
C GLY A 325 -20.25 -31.50 1.54
N SER A 326 -19.21 -32.24 1.16
CA SER A 326 -18.66 -33.41 1.88
C SER A 326 -17.38 -33.14 2.67
N ALA A 327 -16.81 -31.93 2.56
CA ALA A 327 -15.51 -31.61 3.15
C ALA A 327 -15.55 -31.41 4.66
N LYS A 328 -14.41 -31.73 5.33
CA LYS A 328 -14.20 -31.44 6.75
C LYS A 328 -14.14 -29.95 7.03
N LYS A 329 -14.43 -29.53 8.27
CA LYS A 329 -14.53 -28.12 8.67
C LYS A 329 -13.31 -27.25 8.24
N TRP A 330 -12.09 -27.76 8.40
CA TRP A 330 -10.88 -27.04 8.00
C TRP A 330 -10.77 -26.86 6.47
N ARG A 331 -11.19 -27.90 5.70
CA ARG A 331 -11.17 -27.85 4.24
C ARG A 331 -12.26 -26.93 3.70
N LYS A 332 -13.44 -26.86 4.33
CA LYS A 332 -14.49 -25.91 4.01
C LYS A 332 -13.98 -24.48 4.08
N ALA A 333 -13.24 -24.11 5.12
CA ALA A 333 -12.66 -22.79 5.25
C ALA A 333 -11.67 -22.43 4.12
N GLN A 334 -10.87 -23.42 3.68
CA GLN A 334 -9.98 -23.23 2.53
C GLN A 334 -10.76 -23.03 1.23
N ILE A 335 -11.79 -23.85 1.01
CA ILE A 335 -12.66 -23.75 -0.16
C ILE A 335 -13.36 -22.37 -0.19
N ASP A 336 -13.94 -21.94 0.94
CA ASP A 336 -14.59 -20.66 1.04
C ASP A 336 -13.64 -19.48 0.71
N ARG A 337 -12.38 -19.58 1.15
CA ARG A 337 -11.36 -18.61 0.80
C ARG A 337 -11.08 -18.62 -0.70
N ARG A 338 -10.84 -19.80 -1.29
CA ARG A 338 -10.53 -19.93 -2.72
C ARG A 338 -11.70 -19.49 -3.60
N VAL A 339 -12.93 -19.81 -3.25
CA VAL A 339 -14.13 -19.38 -3.97
C VAL A 339 -14.27 -17.86 -3.94
N ARG A 340 -13.97 -17.19 -2.81
CA ARG A 340 -13.93 -15.70 -2.75
C ARG A 340 -12.87 -15.12 -3.68
N GLU A 341 -11.67 -15.70 -3.73
CA GLU A 341 -10.61 -15.27 -4.66
C GLU A 341 -11.06 -15.43 -6.12
N ILE A 342 -11.68 -16.55 -6.46
CA ILE A 342 -12.22 -16.82 -7.78
C ILE A 342 -13.31 -15.77 -8.14
N HIS A 343 -14.25 -15.50 -7.26
CA HIS A 343 -15.29 -14.51 -7.53
C HIS A 343 -14.70 -13.13 -7.77
N LYS A 344 -13.76 -12.69 -6.92
CA LYS A 344 -13.04 -11.42 -7.12
C LYS A 344 -12.32 -11.36 -8.48
N ARG A 345 -11.72 -12.47 -8.91
CA ARG A 345 -11.07 -12.55 -10.23
C ARG A 345 -12.08 -12.56 -11.37
N LEU A 346 -13.20 -13.25 -11.21
CA LEU A 346 -14.30 -13.26 -12.17
C LEU A 346 -14.86 -11.85 -12.41
N ASP A 347 -15.03 -11.04 -11.36
CA ASP A 347 -15.49 -9.66 -11.49
C ASP A 347 -14.54 -8.83 -12.38
N GLN A 348 -13.22 -9.00 -12.22
CA GLN A 348 -12.21 -8.34 -13.06
C GLN A 348 -12.27 -8.84 -14.50
N VAL A 349 -12.36 -10.16 -14.69
CA VAL A 349 -12.45 -10.76 -16.03
C VAL A 349 -13.72 -10.34 -16.75
N ASP A 350 -14.86 -10.28 -16.05
CA ASP A 350 -16.12 -9.82 -16.61
C ASP A 350 -16.09 -8.31 -16.95
N GLU A 351 -15.33 -7.50 -16.19
CA GLU A 351 -15.06 -6.09 -16.52
C GLU A 351 -14.20 -5.98 -17.79
N ASP A 352 -13.12 -6.76 -17.91
CA ASP A 352 -12.28 -6.82 -19.11
C ASP A 352 -13.11 -7.22 -20.35
N LEU A 353 -13.94 -8.26 -20.23
CA LEU A 353 -14.81 -8.73 -21.32
C LEU A 353 -15.82 -7.67 -21.80
N ARG A 354 -16.24 -6.76 -20.92
CA ARG A 354 -17.09 -5.61 -21.29
C ARG A 354 -16.30 -4.48 -21.92
N ASN A 355 -15.06 -4.28 -21.52
CA ASN A 355 -14.24 -3.12 -21.90
C ASN A 355 -13.41 -3.37 -23.16
N ILE A 356 -12.85 -4.57 -23.36
CA ILE A 356 -12.02 -4.89 -24.54
C ILE A 356 -12.72 -4.59 -25.86
N PRO A 357 -14.01 -4.96 -26.07
CA PRO A 357 -14.71 -4.60 -27.31
C PRO A 357 -14.84 -3.08 -27.52
N LYS A 358 -15.09 -2.33 -26.44
CA LYS A 358 -15.15 -0.86 -26.48
C LYS A 358 -13.80 -0.25 -26.80
N TRP A 359 -12.73 -0.76 -26.20
CA TRP A 359 -11.36 -0.32 -26.51
C TRP A 359 -11.02 -0.57 -27.98
N LYS A 360 -11.42 -1.72 -28.52
CA LYS A 360 -11.21 -2.06 -29.94
C LYS A 360 -11.95 -1.10 -30.87
N GLU A 361 -13.21 -0.78 -30.56
CA GLU A 361 -14.01 0.19 -31.31
C GLU A 361 -13.39 1.59 -31.22
N SER A 362 -13.05 2.04 -30.02
CA SER A 362 -12.40 3.34 -29.79
C SER A 362 -11.05 3.44 -30.50
N ALA A 363 -10.24 2.38 -30.46
CA ALA A 363 -8.95 2.34 -31.13
C ALA A 363 -9.10 2.44 -32.66
N ALA A 364 -10.02 1.68 -33.22
CA ALA A 364 -10.28 1.68 -34.67
C ALA A 364 -10.87 3.01 -35.18
N GLY A 365 -11.67 3.68 -34.36
CA GLY A 365 -12.30 4.96 -34.68
C GLY A 365 -11.50 6.20 -34.23
N PHE A 366 -10.28 6.02 -33.70
CA PHE A 366 -9.48 7.14 -33.22
C PHE A 366 -9.01 8.01 -34.39
N VAL A 367 -9.32 9.30 -34.32
CA VAL A 367 -8.89 10.30 -35.28
C VAL A 367 -8.13 11.40 -34.55
N TRP A 368 -7.21 12.07 -35.26
CA TRP A 368 -6.55 13.24 -34.74
C TRP A 368 -7.59 14.29 -34.34
N GLY A 369 -7.56 14.74 -33.09
CA GLY A 369 -8.40 15.83 -32.60
C GLY A 369 -7.72 17.17 -32.77
#